data_4cf33ecef8088153135c92ea1eb3928d
#
_entry.id   4cf33ecef8088153135c92ea1eb3928d
#
_cell.length_a   1.000
_cell.length_b   1.000
_cell.length_c   1.000
_cell.angle_alpha   90.00
_cell.angle_beta   90.00
_cell.angle_gamma   90.00
#
_symmetry.space_group_name_H-M   'P 1'
#
loop_
_entity.id
_entity.type
_entity.pdbx_description
1 polymer ?
#
loop_
_entity_poly.entity_id
_entity_poly.type
_entity_poly.pdbx_seq_one_letter_code
_entity_poly.pdbx_strand_id
1 'polypeptide(L)'
;MSEKREWVLKAFRGEAVDRVPVGFWHHFTSEEEWLKGFSNPVIIEKNIQGHKRFIRELDPDFIKLMSDGYFAYPNPVIVKGKSLQELAEIQPLGQDHPWIREQVELKKIKQEFTEDIVAIYNIFAPVTYLKWLLGEVSGGDDLIADFLVQDPQELKKVLDVIAQDIASLSQAIIRDA
;
A
#
# COMPACT_ATOMS: atom_id res chain seq x y z
N MET A 1 -17.64 -18.20 11.39
CA MET A 1 -16.30 -17.58 11.63
C MET A 1 -15.35 -18.74 11.85
N SER A 2 -14.26 -18.83 11.11
CA SER A 2 -13.29 -19.91 11.28
C SER A 2 -12.55 -19.78 12.62
N GLU A 3 -12.06 -20.89 13.15
CA GLU A 3 -11.28 -20.93 14.39
C GLU A 3 -10.01 -20.05 14.28
N LYS A 4 -9.34 -20.07 13.12
CA LYS A 4 -8.17 -19.22 12.82
C LYS A 4 -8.51 -17.73 12.95
N ARG A 5 -9.63 -17.31 12.38
CA ARG A 5 -10.07 -15.92 12.46
C ARG A 5 -10.33 -15.49 13.91
N GLU A 6 -10.93 -16.34 14.70
CA GLU A 6 -11.17 -16.06 16.12
C GLU A 6 -9.86 -15.89 16.88
N TRP A 7 -8.89 -16.79 16.70
CA TRP A 7 -7.56 -16.68 17.33
C TRP A 7 -6.85 -15.37 16.98
N VAL A 8 -6.85 -15.00 15.70
CA VAL A 8 -6.20 -13.76 15.25
C VAL A 8 -6.86 -12.53 15.89
N LEU A 9 -8.20 -12.49 15.93
CA LEU A 9 -8.93 -11.37 16.53
C LEU A 9 -8.75 -11.31 18.04
N LYS A 10 -8.70 -12.43 18.74
CA LYS A 10 -8.35 -12.50 20.17
C LYS A 10 -6.95 -11.98 20.42
N ALA A 11 -5.96 -12.42 19.64
CA ALA A 11 -4.59 -11.96 19.77
C ALA A 11 -4.46 -10.44 19.54
N PHE A 12 -5.18 -9.87 18.57
CA PHE A 12 -5.20 -8.42 18.34
C PHE A 12 -5.82 -7.64 19.50
N ARG A 13 -6.72 -8.23 20.26
CA ARG A 13 -7.30 -7.63 21.46
C ARG A 13 -6.47 -7.88 22.74
N GLY A 14 -5.33 -8.58 22.64
CA GLY A 14 -4.50 -8.95 23.77
C GLY A 14 -5.13 -10.04 24.66
N GLU A 15 -6.08 -10.80 24.15
CA GLU A 15 -6.73 -11.91 24.85
C GLU A 15 -5.87 -13.19 24.76
N ALA A 16 -6.08 -14.11 25.71
CA ALA A 16 -5.39 -15.40 25.68
C ALA A 16 -5.81 -16.24 24.47
N VAL A 17 -4.83 -16.85 23.82
CA VAL A 17 -4.99 -17.77 22.69
C VAL A 17 -4.18 -19.04 22.93
N ASP A 18 -4.63 -20.17 22.37
CA ASP A 18 -3.97 -21.46 22.55
C ASP A 18 -2.58 -21.52 21.89
N ARG A 19 -2.38 -20.76 20.83
CA ARG A 19 -1.09 -20.58 20.14
C ARG A 19 -1.00 -19.20 19.50
N VAL A 20 0.21 -18.77 19.23
CA VAL A 20 0.46 -17.52 18.50
C VAL A 20 -0.02 -17.67 17.05
N PRO A 21 -0.92 -16.81 16.57
CA PRO A 21 -1.30 -16.78 15.16
C PRO A 21 -0.11 -16.48 14.27
N VAL A 22 0.01 -17.20 13.16
CA VAL A 22 1.12 -17.08 12.23
C VAL A 22 0.62 -16.59 10.88
N GLY A 23 1.23 -15.52 10.38
CA GLY A 23 1.01 -15.01 9.05
C GLY A 23 2.33 -14.62 8.38
N PHE A 24 2.35 -14.76 7.08
CA PHE A 24 3.49 -14.35 6.27
C PHE A 24 3.00 -13.39 5.20
N TRP A 25 3.92 -12.61 4.63
CA TRP A 25 3.68 -11.86 3.42
C TRP A 25 4.80 -12.10 2.44
N HIS A 26 4.45 -11.99 1.18
CA HIS A 26 5.36 -12.18 0.08
C HIS A 26 4.93 -11.28 -1.07
N HIS A 27 5.90 -10.75 -1.82
CA HIS A 27 5.62 -10.07 -3.08
C HIS A 27 5.36 -11.11 -4.17
N PHE A 28 4.28 -10.93 -4.93
CA PHE A 28 3.86 -11.84 -6.00
C PHE A 28 4.24 -11.34 -7.39
N THR A 29 4.81 -10.16 -7.45
CA THR A 29 5.36 -9.54 -8.65
C THR A 29 6.84 -9.23 -8.44
N SER A 30 7.59 -9.00 -9.51
CA SER A 30 8.98 -8.59 -9.38
C SER A 30 9.11 -7.17 -8.86
N GLU A 31 10.28 -6.81 -8.30
CA GLU A 31 10.55 -5.46 -7.81
C GLU A 31 10.34 -4.40 -8.91
N GLU A 32 10.70 -4.72 -10.14
CA GLU A 32 10.49 -3.85 -11.31
C GLU A 32 9.01 -3.59 -11.64
N GLU A 33 8.11 -4.48 -11.20
CA GLU A 33 6.67 -4.41 -11.41
C GLU A 33 5.95 -3.65 -10.29
N TRP A 34 6.56 -3.49 -9.11
CA TRP A 34 5.89 -2.88 -7.94
C TRP A 34 5.38 -1.47 -8.19
N LEU A 35 6.09 -0.71 -9.02
CA LEU A 35 5.73 0.67 -9.38
C LEU A 35 4.92 0.78 -10.68
N LYS A 36 4.61 -0.33 -11.36
CA LYS A 36 4.07 -0.33 -12.74
C LYS A 36 2.70 -0.99 -12.90
N GLY A 37 2.03 -1.29 -11.79
CA GLY A 37 0.74 -1.99 -11.86
C GLY A 37 -0.46 -1.09 -12.12
N PHE A 38 -0.37 0.20 -11.80
CA PHE A 38 -1.45 1.13 -12.05
C PHE A 38 -1.82 1.13 -13.54
N SER A 39 -3.08 0.78 -13.82
CA SER A 39 -3.59 0.57 -15.19
C SER A 39 -2.90 -0.57 -15.98
N ASN A 40 -2.25 -1.50 -15.29
CA ASN A 40 -1.65 -2.69 -15.91
C ASN A 40 -2.27 -3.99 -15.40
N PRO A 41 -3.30 -4.51 -16.08
CA PRO A 41 -4.06 -5.67 -15.59
C PRO A 41 -3.22 -6.95 -15.50
N VAL A 42 -2.12 -7.08 -16.25
CA VAL A 42 -1.25 -8.25 -16.20
C VAL A 42 -0.52 -8.34 -14.86
N ILE A 43 0.01 -7.22 -14.37
CA ILE A 43 0.69 -7.15 -13.07
C ILE A 43 -0.32 -7.39 -11.95
N ILE A 44 -1.51 -6.81 -12.05
CA ILE A 44 -2.57 -6.98 -11.05
C ILE A 44 -3.04 -8.43 -11.00
N GLU A 45 -3.21 -9.08 -12.14
CA GLU A 45 -3.58 -10.51 -12.19
C GLU A 45 -2.50 -11.40 -11.56
N LYS A 46 -1.21 -11.16 -11.83
CA LYS A 46 -0.11 -11.87 -11.14
C LYS A 46 -0.23 -11.74 -9.63
N ASN A 47 -0.48 -10.53 -9.13
CA ASN A 47 -0.65 -10.27 -7.71
C ASN A 47 -1.84 -11.07 -7.13
N ILE A 48 -2.99 -11.08 -7.80
CA ILE A 48 -4.19 -11.80 -7.36
C ILE A 48 -3.92 -13.32 -7.34
N GLN A 49 -3.39 -13.88 -8.41
CA GLN A 49 -3.13 -15.32 -8.52
C GLN A 49 -2.04 -15.76 -7.53
N GLY A 50 -1.03 -14.91 -7.30
CA GLY A 50 -0.02 -15.15 -6.28
C GLY A 50 -0.61 -15.29 -4.88
N HIS A 51 -1.51 -14.39 -4.48
CA HIS A 51 -2.21 -14.48 -3.19
C HIS A 51 -3.06 -15.75 -3.08
N LYS A 52 -3.85 -16.07 -4.12
CA LYS A 52 -4.69 -17.28 -4.13
C LYS A 52 -3.86 -18.55 -3.94
N ARG A 53 -2.73 -18.64 -4.64
CA ARG A 53 -1.81 -19.75 -4.53
C ARG A 53 -1.19 -19.82 -3.12
N PHE A 54 -0.70 -18.71 -2.62
CA PHE A 54 -0.07 -18.59 -1.31
C PHE A 54 -1.00 -19.06 -0.17
N ILE A 55 -2.25 -18.59 -0.17
CA ILE A 55 -3.24 -18.98 0.84
C ILE A 55 -3.51 -20.48 0.78
N ARG A 56 -3.70 -21.04 -0.42
CA ARG A 56 -3.99 -22.46 -0.62
C ARG A 56 -2.84 -23.37 -0.20
N GLU A 57 -1.59 -22.97 -0.47
CA GLU A 57 -0.41 -23.80 -0.22
C GLU A 57 0.12 -23.69 1.20
N LEU A 58 0.04 -22.51 1.83
CA LEU A 58 0.60 -22.28 3.16
C LEU A 58 -0.42 -22.24 4.30
N ASP A 59 -1.70 -22.11 3.99
CA ASP A 59 -2.81 -22.08 4.95
C ASP A 59 -2.53 -21.19 6.19
N PRO A 60 -2.16 -19.89 6.01
CA PRO A 60 -1.80 -19.00 7.11
C PRO A 60 -3.01 -18.67 8.00
N ASP A 61 -2.76 -18.22 9.24
CA ASP A 61 -3.83 -17.75 10.12
C ASP A 61 -4.36 -16.37 9.74
N PHE A 62 -3.48 -15.51 9.24
CA PHE A 62 -3.83 -14.20 8.69
C PHE A 62 -2.93 -13.88 7.50
N ILE A 63 -3.33 -12.93 6.68
CA ILE A 63 -2.60 -12.53 5.48
C ILE A 63 -2.47 -11.02 5.36
N LYS A 64 -1.34 -10.58 4.83
CA LYS A 64 -1.16 -9.22 4.33
C LYS A 64 -1.53 -9.17 2.84
N LEU A 65 -2.55 -8.40 2.51
CA LEU A 65 -2.94 -8.15 1.13
C LEU A 65 -1.98 -7.12 0.52
N MET A 66 -0.98 -7.63 -0.19
CA MET A 66 0.02 -6.78 -0.84
C MET A 66 -0.60 -5.98 -1.98
N SER A 67 -0.29 -4.68 -2.00
CA SER A 67 -0.69 -3.76 -3.08
C SER A 67 0.38 -3.62 -4.15
N ASP A 68 1.10 -4.74 -4.45
CA ASP A 68 2.11 -4.78 -5.50
C ASP A 68 1.54 -4.25 -6.82
N GLY A 69 2.27 -3.37 -7.46
CA GLY A 69 1.83 -2.64 -8.63
C GLY A 69 1.31 -1.23 -8.36
N TYR A 70 0.89 -0.92 -7.13
CA TYR A 70 0.38 0.40 -6.74
C TYR A 70 1.34 1.20 -5.86
N PHE A 71 2.62 0.87 -5.83
CA PHE A 71 3.60 1.60 -5.03
C PHE A 71 3.99 2.94 -5.64
N ALA A 72 3.76 3.14 -6.93
CA ALA A 72 3.84 4.47 -7.53
C ALA A 72 2.59 5.30 -7.16
N TYR A 73 2.82 6.43 -6.51
CA TYR A 73 1.78 7.44 -6.29
C TYR A 73 1.71 8.34 -7.53
N PRO A 74 0.63 8.32 -8.32
CA PRO A 74 0.62 8.84 -9.69
C PRO A 74 0.35 10.36 -9.75
N ASN A 75 1.02 11.14 -8.93
CA ASN A 75 0.87 12.59 -8.97
C ASN A 75 1.77 13.20 -10.05
N PRO A 76 1.22 13.96 -11.01
CA PRO A 76 1.97 14.46 -12.15
C PRO A 76 3.05 15.51 -11.79
N VAL A 77 2.95 16.10 -10.60
CA VAL A 77 3.95 17.07 -10.13
C VAL A 77 5.21 16.39 -9.63
N ILE A 78 5.07 15.15 -9.06
CA ILE A 78 6.23 14.44 -8.52
C ILE A 78 7.00 13.76 -9.65
N VAL A 79 8.01 14.47 -10.14
CA VAL A 79 8.88 14.01 -11.23
C VAL A 79 10.33 14.13 -10.76
N LYS A 80 11.12 13.08 -11.03
CA LYS A 80 12.56 13.05 -10.72
C LYS A 80 13.28 14.28 -11.29
N GLY A 81 14.12 14.90 -10.49
CA GLY A 81 14.92 16.06 -10.87
C GLY A 81 14.27 17.42 -10.62
N LYS A 82 13.02 17.46 -10.12
CA LYS A 82 12.41 18.71 -9.67
C LYS A 82 13.00 19.20 -8.35
N SER A 83 13.05 20.52 -8.19
CA SER A 83 13.34 21.16 -6.91
C SER A 83 12.19 20.97 -5.91
N LEU A 84 12.47 21.17 -4.63
CA LEU A 84 11.46 21.10 -3.59
C LEU A 84 10.34 22.14 -3.81
N GLN A 85 10.67 23.34 -4.28
CA GLN A 85 9.71 24.40 -4.59
C GLN A 85 8.76 23.98 -5.72
N GLU A 86 9.27 23.31 -6.76
CA GLU A 86 8.42 22.78 -7.84
C GLU A 86 7.52 21.62 -7.34
N LEU A 87 8.03 20.78 -6.43
CA LEU A 87 7.24 19.72 -5.81
C LEU A 87 6.15 20.29 -4.88
N ALA A 88 6.36 21.44 -4.28
CA ALA A 88 5.38 22.09 -3.41
C ALA A 88 4.14 22.63 -4.16
N GLU A 89 4.15 22.64 -5.50
CA GLU A 89 2.99 22.90 -6.36
C GLU A 89 1.99 21.75 -6.40
N ILE A 90 2.28 20.63 -5.72
CA ILE A 90 1.45 19.43 -5.67
C ILE A 90 0.02 19.74 -5.20
N GLN A 91 -0.94 19.09 -5.86
CA GLN A 91 -2.35 19.11 -5.46
C GLN A 91 -2.82 17.69 -5.19
N PRO A 92 -3.81 17.47 -4.30
CA PRO A 92 -4.38 16.15 -4.07
C PRO A 92 -4.95 15.53 -5.35
N LEU A 93 -4.80 14.22 -5.50
CA LEU A 93 -5.44 13.44 -6.57
C LEU A 93 -6.97 13.46 -6.42
N GLY A 94 -7.45 13.47 -5.17
CA GLY A 94 -8.86 13.40 -4.83
C GLY A 94 -9.38 11.97 -4.70
N GLN A 95 -10.46 11.82 -3.93
CA GLN A 95 -11.02 10.53 -3.53
C GLN A 95 -11.51 9.66 -4.70
N ASP A 96 -11.87 10.27 -5.84
CA ASP A 96 -12.39 9.56 -7.02
C ASP A 96 -11.29 9.21 -8.03
N HIS A 97 -10.03 9.47 -7.72
CA HIS A 97 -8.93 9.17 -8.62
C HIS A 97 -8.83 7.66 -8.91
N PRO A 98 -8.56 7.24 -10.16
CA PRO A 98 -8.48 5.83 -10.54
C PRO A 98 -7.52 5.01 -9.68
N TRP A 99 -6.39 5.56 -9.26
CA TRP A 99 -5.43 4.90 -8.36
C TRP A 99 -6.05 4.46 -7.03
N ILE A 100 -6.98 5.25 -6.47
CA ILE A 100 -7.73 4.88 -5.25
C ILE A 100 -8.76 3.80 -5.59
N ARG A 101 -9.56 4.02 -6.63
CA ARG A 101 -10.64 3.10 -7.03
C ARG A 101 -10.13 1.72 -7.40
N GLU A 102 -9.05 1.63 -8.18
CA GLU A 102 -8.46 0.35 -8.56
C GLU A 102 -7.95 -0.44 -7.34
N GLN A 103 -7.37 0.22 -6.33
CA GLN A 103 -6.95 -0.43 -5.10
C GLN A 103 -8.14 -0.93 -4.26
N VAL A 104 -9.26 -0.20 -4.23
CA VAL A 104 -10.51 -0.66 -3.59
C VAL A 104 -11.03 -1.90 -4.31
N GLU A 105 -11.08 -1.92 -5.64
CA GLU A 105 -11.48 -3.10 -6.40
C GLU A 105 -10.52 -4.29 -6.18
N LEU A 106 -9.22 -4.05 -6.17
CA LEU A 106 -8.24 -5.08 -5.85
C LEU A 106 -8.49 -5.71 -4.47
N LYS A 107 -8.81 -4.90 -3.47
CA LYS A 107 -9.18 -5.37 -2.14
C LYS A 107 -10.43 -6.24 -2.18
N LYS A 108 -11.50 -5.82 -2.88
CA LYS A 108 -12.74 -6.58 -3.02
C LYS A 108 -12.50 -7.95 -3.65
N ILE A 109 -11.76 -7.99 -4.78
CA ILE A 109 -11.38 -9.25 -5.44
C ILE A 109 -10.64 -10.18 -4.46
N LYS A 110 -9.73 -9.63 -3.65
CA LYS A 110 -8.98 -10.42 -2.69
C LYS A 110 -9.84 -10.90 -1.51
N GLN A 111 -10.85 -10.14 -1.12
CA GLN A 111 -11.78 -10.56 -0.07
C GLN A 111 -12.57 -11.80 -0.43
N GLU A 112 -12.92 -12.01 -1.70
CA GLU A 112 -13.66 -13.19 -2.16
C GLU A 112 -12.99 -14.52 -1.78
N PHE A 113 -11.66 -14.54 -1.68
CA PHE A 113 -10.92 -15.75 -1.32
C PHE A 113 -10.24 -15.68 0.07
N THR A 114 -10.50 -14.63 0.83
CA THR A 114 -10.00 -14.44 2.20
C THR A 114 -11.13 -14.34 3.23
N GLU A 115 -12.37 -14.72 2.88
CA GLU A 115 -13.57 -14.50 3.71
C GLU A 115 -13.39 -15.00 5.15
N ASP A 116 -12.76 -16.16 5.33
CA ASP A 116 -12.50 -16.77 6.63
C ASP A 116 -11.13 -16.41 7.23
N ILE A 117 -10.32 -15.61 6.54
CA ILE A 117 -8.98 -15.23 6.97
C ILE A 117 -8.98 -13.76 7.35
N VAL A 118 -8.32 -13.40 8.45
CA VAL A 118 -8.05 -11.99 8.75
C VAL A 118 -7.07 -11.45 7.74
N ALA A 119 -7.48 -10.41 7.01
CA ALA A 119 -6.67 -9.77 6.00
C ALA A 119 -6.28 -8.34 6.40
N ILE A 120 -5.00 -8.02 6.28
CA ILE A 120 -4.44 -6.69 6.53
C ILE A 120 -4.08 -6.07 5.19
N TYR A 121 -4.65 -4.91 4.85
CA TYR A 121 -4.30 -4.21 3.62
C TYR A 121 -3.00 -3.43 3.77
N ASN A 122 -2.16 -3.45 2.73
CA ASN A 122 -0.85 -2.80 2.73
C ASN A 122 -0.93 -1.36 2.23
N ILE A 123 -0.57 -0.39 3.08
CA ILE A 123 -0.47 1.03 2.76
C ILE A 123 0.88 1.54 3.28
N PHE A 124 1.48 2.50 2.57
CA PHE A 124 2.77 3.08 2.94
C PHE A 124 2.63 4.51 3.48
N ALA A 125 3.68 4.97 4.16
CA ALA A 125 3.76 6.35 4.64
C ALA A 125 3.97 7.35 3.48
N PRO A 126 3.53 8.61 3.61
CA PRO A 126 3.74 9.64 2.58
C PRO A 126 5.19 9.78 2.13
N VAL A 127 6.13 9.73 3.06
CA VAL A 127 7.56 9.82 2.76
C VAL A 127 8.05 8.63 1.92
N THR A 128 7.50 7.44 2.12
CA THR A 128 7.84 6.26 1.34
C THR A 128 7.39 6.40 -0.11
N TYR A 129 6.17 6.86 -0.35
CA TYR A 129 5.70 7.15 -1.70
C TYR A 129 6.55 8.22 -2.39
N LEU A 130 6.86 9.32 -1.69
CA LEU A 130 7.68 10.40 -2.25
C LEU A 130 9.08 9.89 -2.64
N LYS A 131 9.76 9.16 -1.74
CA LYS A 131 11.10 8.67 -2.03
C LYS A 131 11.14 7.71 -3.23
N TRP A 132 10.17 6.81 -3.36
CA TRP A 132 10.12 5.88 -4.48
C TRP A 132 9.92 6.57 -5.83
N LEU A 133 9.17 7.65 -5.86
CA LEU A 133 8.97 8.43 -7.09
C LEU A 133 10.19 9.27 -7.47
N LEU A 134 10.99 9.70 -6.50
CA LEU A 134 12.17 10.51 -6.74
C LEU A 134 13.43 9.68 -6.99
N GLY A 135 13.53 8.48 -6.38
CA GLY A 135 14.76 7.69 -6.40
C GLY A 135 14.59 6.19 -6.67
N GLU A 136 13.39 5.74 -7.12
CA GLU A 136 13.02 4.33 -7.24
C GLU A 136 12.96 3.61 -5.88
N VAL A 137 12.69 2.29 -5.88
CA VAL A 137 12.45 1.54 -4.63
C VAL A 137 13.67 1.52 -3.70
N SER A 138 14.87 1.51 -4.26
CA SER A 138 16.13 1.43 -3.51
C SER A 138 16.86 2.78 -3.31
N GLY A 139 16.25 3.88 -3.76
CA GLY A 139 16.87 5.22 -3.70
C GLY A 139 15.97 6.29 -3.08
N GLY A 140 16.40 7.55 -3.18
CA GLY A 140 15.62 8.72 -2.76
C GLY A 140 15.77 9.12 -1.30
N ASP A 141 16.44 8.34 -0.45
CA ASP A 141 16.63 8.69 0.97
C ASP A 141 17.50 9.93 1.14
N ASP A 142 18.62 10.04 0.40
CA ASP A 142 19.51 11.20 0.44
C ASP A 142 18.78 12.47 -0.02
N LEU A 143 17.99 12.38 -1.11
CA LEU A 143 17.23 13.50 -1.61
C LEU A 143 16.16 13.99 -0.62
N ILE A 144 15.50 13.08 0.08
CA ILE A 144 14.55 13.45 1.14
C ILE A 144 15.28 14.12 2.31
N ALA A 145 16.45 13.62 2.67
CA ALA A 145 17.28 14.24 3.71
C ALA A 145 17.73 15.65 3.30
N ASP A 146 18.16 15.84 2.06
CA ASP A 146 18.53 17.15 1.52
C ASP A 146 17.34 18.12 1.54
N PHE A 147 16.16 17.69 1.13
CA PHE A 147 14.94 18.50 1.19
C PHE A 147 14.57 18.89 2.63
N LEU A 148 14.73 17.94 3.57
CA LEU A 148 14.48 18.22 4.98
C LEU A 148 15.41 19.28 5.56
N VAL A 149 16.67 19.29 5.13
CA VAL A 149 17.67 20.30 5.54
C VAL A 149 17.42 21.64 4.82
N GLN A 150 17.04 21.60 3.53
CA GLN A 150 16.82 22.78 2.70
C GLN A 150 15.62 23.59 3.19
N ASP A 151 14.44 22.96 3.31
CA ASP A 151 13.21 23.59 3.77
C ASP A 151 12.21 22.56 4.30
N PRO A 152 12.23 22.31 5.62
CA PRO A 152 11.33 21.32 6.24
C PRO A 152 9.85 21.71 6.11
N GLN A 153 9.51 23.00 5.95
CA GLN A 153 8.12 23.45 5.83
C GLN A 153 7.58 23.16 4.42
N GLU A 154 8.37 23.39 3.38
CA GLU A 154 7.99 23.03 2.00
C GLU A 154 7.89 21.51 1.84
N LEU A 155 8.84 20.75 2.39
CA LEU A 155 8.75 19.27 2.39
C LEU A 155 7.47 18.81 3.10
N LYS A 156 7.14 19.41 4.25
CA LYS A 156 5.92 19.10 4.96
C LYS A 156 4.67 19.32 4.12
N LYS A 157 4.58 20.40 3.36
CA LYS A 157 3.45 20.65 2.45
C LYS A 157 3.27 19.52 1.43
N VAL A 158 4.36 19.08 0.81
CA VAL A 158 4.34 17.96 -0.14
C VAL A 158 3.81 16.69 0.53
N LEU A 159 4.34 16.37 1.71
CA LEU A 159 3.94 15.18 2.46
C LEU A 159 2.48 15.27 2.97
N ASP A 160 1.99 16.44 3.35
CA ASP A 160 0.61 16.64 3.79
C ASP A 160 -0.39 16.36 2.65
N VAL A 161 -0.07 16.74 1.41
CA VAL A 161 -0.91 16.44 0.24
C VAL A 161 -0.94 14.93 -0.03
N ILE A 162 0.21 14.26 -0.01
CA ILE A 162 0.26 12.80 -0.16
C ILE A 162 -0.52 12.12 0.98
N ALA A 163 -0.37 12.60 2.22
CA ALA A 163 -1.09 12.08 3.38
C ALA A 163 -2.61 12.21 3.23
N GLN A 164 -3.09 13.30 2.63
CA GLN A 164 -4.53 13.50 2.36
C GLN A 164 -5.07 12.44 1.40
N ASP A 165 -4.35 12.12 0.33
CA ASP A 165 -4.76 11.08 -0.62
C ASP A 165 -4.68 9.67 -0.01
N ILE A 166 -3.65 9.41 0.82
CA ILE A 166 -3.54 8.15 1.57
C ILE A 166 -4.70 8.01 2.57
N ALA A 167 -5.10 9.10 3.24
CA ALA A 167 -6.25 9.09 4.12
C ALA A 167 -7.55 8.79 3.36
N SER A 168 -7.71 9.35 2.15
CA SER A 168 -8.83 9.05 1.26
C SER A 168 -8.84 7.58 0.84
N LEU A 169 -7.69 7.02 0.45
CA LEU A 169 -7.52 5.60 0.16
C LEU A 169 -7.87 4.74 1.36
N SER A 170 -7.34 5.08 2.54
CA SER A 170 -7.60 4.32 3.78
C SER A 170 -9.09 4.30 4.13
N GLN A 171 -9.77 5.44 4.02
CA GLN A 171 -11.20 5.53 4.26
C GLN A 171 -12.00 4.70 3.26
N ALA A 172 -11.64 4.71 1.98
CA ALA A 172 -12.30 3.93 0.94
C ALA A 172 -12.11 2.41 1.19
N ILE A 173 -10.89 2.00 1.56
CA ILE A 173 -10.59 0.60 1.92
C ILE A 173 -11.39 0.13 3.14
N ILE A 174 -11.54 0.97 4.17
CA ILE A 174 -12.26 0.62 5.41
C ILE A 174 -13.77 0.57 5.20
N ARG A 175 -14.34 1.49 4.42
CA ARG A 175 -15.80 1.55 4.20
C ARG A 175 -16.37 0.29 3.55
N ASP A 176 -15.58 -0.34 2.70
CA ASP A 176 -15.96 -1.55 1.95
C ASP A 176 -15.47 -2.84 2.65
N ALA A 177 -15.07 -2.75 3.94
CA ALA A 177 -14.53 -3.88 4.70
C ALA A 177 -15.62 -4.69 5.42
#